data_eab36ef6f1522957244b67580dfe23c8
#
_entry.id   eab36ef6f1522957244b67580dfe23c8
#
_cell.length_a   1.000
_cell.length_b   1.000
_cell.length_c   1.000
_cell.angle_alpha   90.00
_cell.angle_beta   90.00
_cell.angle_gamma   90.00
#
_symmetry.space_group_name_H-M   'P 1'
#
loop_
_entity.id
_entity.type
_entity.pdbx_description
1 polymer ?
#
loop_
_entity_poly.entity_id
_entity_poly.type
_entity_poly.pdbx_seq_one_letter_code
_entity_poly.pdbx_strand_id
1 'polypeptide(L)'
;MLEFENQNIEFKQEYVPDIRKEVMGFANAEGGTVYVGVRKDGVVLGIGDPDGVMLQIVNSLKDSLAPDIMPFVRVNSVELEEKQVIEIEVKTGTNRPYYLREKGLKPGGVYVRKGSSTQPMTEEGIREMILQNSGRSFELCRSMNQELTFHTLQTEMQRRSIEIGPSQMRTLKLIGEDGLYTNLALLLSDQCETTTKVALFQGTDKELFRDRKEFKGSILKQLEDVYQFIDLVNKTKATFSGLDRTDRRDYPEEAVREALLNSIVHRDYSFSGSNLVNVYEDRIEFVSLGGLVSGLELKSIFLGVSQSRNPNLAAVFYRMRLIESYGTGIGKIERAYKVCPFQPEFETAKGVFRVTLPNRNEEQEAEAKKIEYANNDISLDEQKNLIIQYAQENGSITRKEVEDLIGAGTTKAFRLLKELCEVDKLEQKGSGKLSTYFIK
;
A
#
# COMPACT_ATOMS: atom_id res chain seq x y z
N MET A 1 0.10 -47.36 33.25
CA MET A 1 -1.02 -47.45 32.23
C MET A 1 -1.01 -46.16 31.43
N LEU A 2 -0.80 -46.23 30.15
CA LEU A 2 -0.83 -45.05 29.30
C LEU A 2 -2.24 -44.44 29.30
N GLU A 3 -2.36 -43.14 29.33
CA GLU A 3 -3.65 -42.43 29.11
C GLU A 3 -4.14 -42.68 27.68
N PHE A 4 -5.46 -42.51 27.44
CA PHE A 4 -6.01 -42.63 26.08
C PHE A 4 -5.48 -41.54 25.17
N GLU A 5 -5.58 -41.77 23.84
CA GLU A 5 -5.31 -40.71 22.84
C GLU A 5 -6.02 -39.41 23.22
N ASN A 6 -5.31 -38.30 23.22
CA ASN A 6 -5.83 -36.99 23.60
C ASN A 6 -5.13 -35.89 22.80
N GLN A 7 -5.29 -34.64 23.22
CA GLN A 7 -4.67 -33.50 22.51
C GLN A 7 -3.14 -33.55 22.50
N ASN A 8 -2.50 -34.28 23.44
CA ASN A 8 -1.04 -34.34 23.61
C ASN A 8 -0.46 -35.74 23.38
N ILE A 9 -1.28 -36.76 23.17
CA ILE A 9 -0.85 -38.14 23.00
C ILE A 9 -1.49 -38.77 21.79
N GLU A 10 -0.67 -39.44 20.98
CA GLU A 10 -1.10 -40.21 19.80
C GLU A 10 -0.49 -41.61 19.85
N PHE A 11 -1.26 -42.64 19.48
CA PHE A 11 -0.80 -44.02 19.44
C PHE A 11 -0.73 -44.56 18.02
N LYS A 12 0.31 -45.30 17.71
CA LYS A 12 0.47 -46.04 16.43
C LYS A 12 0.91 -47.46 16.75
N GLN A 13 0.27 -48.43 16.13
CA GLN A 13 0.63 -49.87 16.36
C GLN A 13 2.02 -50.22 15.80
N GLU A 14 2.35 -49.58 14.66
CA GLU A 14 3.59 -49.74 13.94
C GLU A 14 4.01 -48.45 13.27
N TYR A 15 5.23 -48.41 12.74
CA TYR A 15 5.68 -47.28 11.96
C TYR A 15 4.89 -47.20 10.66
N VAL A 16 4.30 -46.05 10.40
CA VAL A 16 3.63 -45.68 9.13
C VAL A 16 4.16 -44.31 8.69
N PRO A 17 4.34 -44.07 7.38
CA PRO A 17 4.83 -42.78 6.87
C PRO A 17 4.01 -41.57 7.33
N ASP A 18 2.73 -41.78 7.67
CA ASP A 18 1.83 -40.70 8.15
C ASP A 18 2.21 -40.17 9.53
N ILE A 19 3.10 -40.83 10.29
CA ILE A 19 3.67 -40.31 11.55
C ILE A 19 4.23 -38.90 11.38
N ARG A 20 4.80 -38.57 10.21
CA ARG A 20 5.27 -37.22 9.89
C ARG A 20 4.18 -36.16 10.00
N LYS A 21 2.92 -36.48 9.71
CA LYS A 21 1.79 -35.56 9.88
C LYS A 21 1.47 -35.30 11.35
N GLU A 22 1.53 -36.36 12.17
CA GLU A 22 1.29 -36.25 13.63
C GLU A 22 2.37 -35.40 14.29
N VAL A 23 3.65 -35.71 14.01
CA VAL A 23 4.79 -34.95 14.55
C VAL A 23 4.72 -33.48 14.13
N MET A 24 4.43 -33.23 12.85
CA MET A 24 4.23 -31.87 12.37
C MET A 24 3.03 -31.20 13.03
N GLY A 25 1.91 -31.91 13.20
CA GLY A 25 0.71 -31.42 13.84
C GLY A 25 0.97 -30.98 15.29
N PHE A 26 1.73 -31.76 16.05
CA PHE A 26 2.16 -31.38 17.39
C PHE A 26 3.13 -30.18 17.41
N ALA A 27 4.11 -30.14 16.51
CA ALA A 27 5.05 -29.03 16.43
C ALA A 27 4.37 -27.70 16.03
N ASN A 28 3.32 -27.78 15.23
CA ASN A 28 2.49 -26.63 14.85
C ASN A 28 1.47 -26.21 15.93
N ALA A 29 1.27 -27.05 16.96
CA ALA A 29 0.38 -26.80 18.10
C ALA A 29 1.16 -26.62 19.41
N GLU A 30 0.71 -27.24 20.48
CA GLU A 30 1.25 -27.12 21.84
C GLU A 30 2.34 -28.16 22.17
N GLY A 31 2.73 -28.97 21.17
CA GLY A 31 3.58 -30.15 21.38
C GLY A 31 2.77 -31.38 21.78
N GLY A 32 3.49 -32.50 22.01
CA GLY A 32 2.88 -33.78 22.42
C GLY A 32 3.81 -34.96 22.18
N THR A 33 3.29 -36.17 22.35
CA THR A 33 4.04 -37.41 22.24
C THR A 33 3.33 -38.42 21.33
N VAL A 34 4.08 -39.04 20.43
CA VAL A 34 3.63 -40.18 19.63
C VAL A 34 4.28 -41.45 20.13
N TYR A 35 3.49 -42.44 20.50
CA TYR A 35 3.97 -43.78 20.84
C TYR A 35 3.79 -44.73 19.68
N VAL A 36 4.86 -45.40 19.24
CA VAL A 36 4.82 -46.45 18.22
C VAL A 36 5.02 -47.81 18.88
N GLY A 37 4.17 -48.76 18.60
CA GLY A 37 4.08 -50.07 19.29
C GLY A 37 2.92 -50.12 20.28
N VAL A 38 1.99 -49.15 20.20
CA VAL A 38 0.82 -49.09 21.09
C VAL A 38 -0.45 -48.99 20.25
N ARG A 39 -1.47 -49.76 20.62
CA ARG A 39 -2.79 -49.74 19.97
C ARG A 39 -3.64 -48.59 20.53
N LYS A 40 -4.62 -48.12 19.76
CA LYS A 40 -5.48 -46.97 20.12
C LYS A 40 -6.20 -47.10 21.47
N ASP A 41 -6.44 -48.32 21.93
CA ASP A 41 -7.04 -48.61 23.23
C ASP A 41 -6.05 -48.67 24.38
N GLY A 42 -4.77 -48.31 24.11
CA GLY A 42 -3.69 -48.25 25.09
C GLY A 42 -2.95 -49.57 25.29
N VAL A 43 -3.32 -50.63 24.56
CA VAL A 43 -2.63 -51.93 24.69
C VAL A 43 -1.24 -51.86 24.08
N VAL A 44 -0.19 -52.17 24.86
CA VAL A 44 1.19 -52.17 24.40
C VAL A 44 1.46 -53.44 23.60
N LEU A 45 1.80 -53.28 22.33
CA LEU A 45 2.19 -54.35 21.42
C LEU A 45 3.71 -54.63 21.42
N GLY A 46 4.48 -53.55 21.53
CA GLY A 46 5.94 -53.56 21.42
C GLY A 46 6.43 -53.51 19.95
N ILE A 47 7.74 -53.26 19.79
CA ILE A 47 8.45 -53.17 18.51
C ILE A 47 9.61 -54.19 18.53
N GLY A 48 9.70 -55.01 17.45
CA GLY A 48 10.74 -56.06 17.39
C GLY A 48 12.15 -55.55 17.06
N ASP A 49 12.24 -54.42 16.31
CA ASP A 49 13.51 -53.75 15.96
C ASP A 49 13.40 -52.26 16.27
N PRO A 50 13.59 -51.85 17.52
CA PRO A 50 13.47 -50.45 17.93
C PRO A 50 14.48 -49.52 17.21
N ASP A 51 15.73 -49.96 17.08
CA ASP A 51 16.80 -49.13 16.49
C ASP A 51 16.55 -48.89 15.00
N GLY A 52 16.14 -49.90 14.26
CA GLY A 52 15.80 -49.75 12.85
C GLY A 52 14.58 -48.82 12.65
N VAL A 53 13.55 -48.93 13.50
CA VAL A 53 12.36 -48.08 13.42
C VAL A 53 12.70 -46.64 13.82
N MET A 54 13.52 -46.40 14.86
CA MET A 54 13.98 -45.05 15.21
C MET A 54 14.72 -44.37 14.06
N LEU A 55 15.62 -45.09 13.39
CA LEU A 55 16.37 -44.58 12.26
C LEU A 55 15.42 -44.20 11.07
N GLN A 56 14.42 -45.07 10.80
CA GLN A 56 13.41 -44.78 9.77
C GLN A 56 12.60 -43.53 10.10
N ILE A 57 12.18 -43.33 11.35
CA ILE A 57 11.46 -42.18 11.82
C ILE A 57 12.28 -40.90 11.62
N VAL A 58 13.51 -40.88 12.14
CA VAL A 58 14.42 -39.73 12.06
C VAL A 58 14.67 -39.33 10.58
N ASN A 59 15.00 -40.28 9.74
CA ASN A 59 15.24 -40.01 8.32
C ASN A 59 13.97 -39.49 7.65
N SER A 60 12.81 -40.11 7.88
CA SER A 60 11.55 -39.68 7.33
C SER A 60 11.18 -38.23 7.73
N LEU A 61 11.36 -37.86 8.98
CA LEU A 61 11.09 -36.50 9.47
C LEU A 61 12.04 -35.50 8.83
N LYS A 62 13.35 -35.78 8.83
CA LYS A 62 14.37 -34.91 8.26
C LYS A 62 14.20 -34.64 6.78
N ASP A 63 13.85 -35.69 6.02
CA ASP A 63 13.73 -35.60 4.57
C ASP A 63 12.40 -34.98 4.10
N SER A 64 11.31 -35.22 4.86
CA SER A 64 9.96 -34.87 4.44
C SER A 64 9.46 -33.52 4.96
N LEU A 65 10.01 -33.01 6.08
CA LEU A 65 9.49 -31.82 6.74
C LEU A 65 10.37 -30.60 6.49
N ALA A 66 9.77 -29.47 6.43
CA ALA A 66 10.40 -28.15 6.35
C ALA A 66 9.63 -27.14 7.22
N PRO A 67 10.36 -26.17 7.82
CA PRO A 67 11.80 -26.16 8.02
C PRO A 67 12.26 -27.32 8.89
N ASP A 68 13.57 -27.41 9.18
CA ASP A 68 14.11 -28.48 10.02
C ASP A 68 13.38 -28.55 11.38
N ILE A 69 12.73 -29.68 11.63
CA ILE A 69 11.93 -29.94 12.83
C ILE A 69 12.77 -30.64 13.95
N MET A 70 13.92 -31.21 13.58
CA MET A 70 14.70 -32.08 14.48
C MET A 70 15.10 -31.42 15.79
N PRO A 71 15.38 -30.12 15.90
CA PRO A 71 15.65 -29.47 17.19
C PRO A 71 14.51 -29.57 18.20
N PHE A 72 13.29 -29.85 17.75
CA PHE A 72 12.06 -29.92 18.57
C PHE A 72 11.54 -31.33 18.76
N VAL A 73 12.24 -32.34 18.23
CA VAL A 73 11.81 -33.74 18.28
C VAL A 73 12.89 -34.58 18.95
N ARG A 74 12.46 -35.43 19.88
CA ARG A 74 13.31 -36.50 20.48
C ARG A 74 12.64 -37.82 20.15
N VAL A 75 13.45 -38.80 19.72
CA VAL A 75 13.01 -40.14 19.40
C VAL A 75 13.80 -41.10 20.31
N ASN A 76 13.10 -41.79 21.18
CA ASN A 76 13.70 -42.70 22.17
C ASN A 76 13.03 -44.08 22.12
N SER A 77 13.76 -45.12 22.48
CA SER A 77 13.16 -46.40 22.83
C SER A 77 12.91 -46.42 24.34
N VAL A 78 11.68 -46.75 24.74
CA VAL A 78 11.28 -46.87 26.17
C VAL A 78 10.62 -48.20 26.42
N GLU A 79 10.78 -48.72 27.62
CA GLU A 79 10.14 -49.97 28.02
C GLU A 79 8.80 -49.72 28.72
N LEU A 80 7.74 -50.28 28.17
CA LEU A 80 6.38 -50.22 28.70
C LEU A 80 5.82 -51.65 28.80
N GLU A 81 5.38 -52.04 29.97
CA GLU A 81 4.83 -53.40 30.23
C GLU A 81 5.75 -54.51 29.71
N GLU A 82 7.04 -54.41 30.02
CA GLU A 82 8.12 -55.35 29.60
C GLU A 82 8.30 -55.44 28.06
N LYS A 83 7.84 -54.46 27.30
CA LYS A 83 7.98 -54.38 25.85
C LYS A 83 8.61 -53.05 25.42
N GLN A 84 9.46 -53.13 24.39
CA GLN A 84 10.08 -51.95 23.83
C GLN A 84 9.08 -51.23 22.90
N VAL A 85 8.90 -49.95 23.11
CA VAL A 85 8.11 -49.04 22.24
C VAL A 85 8.93 -47.82 21.89
N ILE A 86 8.59 -47.15 20.78
CA ILE A 86 9.23 -45.90 20.43
C ILE A 86 8.40 -44.73 20.93
N GLU A 87 9.04 -43.84 21.68
CA GLU A 87 8.49 -42.58 22.14
C GLU A 87 9.04 -41.41 21.26
N ILE A 88 8.16 -40.65 20.63
CA ILE A 88 8.52 -39.48 19.86
C ILE A 88 7.97 -38.27 20.62
N GLU A 89 8.82 -37.63 21.41
CA GLU A 89 8.49 -36.38 22.11
C GLU A 89 8.64 -35.21 21.17
N VAL A 90 7.60 -34.41 21.00
CA VAL A 90 7.54 -33.25 20.11
C VAL A 90 7.26 -31.99 20.92
N LYS A 91 8.18 -31.03 20.87
CA LYS A 91 7.97 -29.71 21.46
C LYS A 91 7.35 -28.77 20.45
N THR A 92 6.65 -27.73 20.95
CA THR A 92 6.17 -26.65 20.12
C THR A 92 7.32 -26.02 19.33
N GLY A 93 7.18 -25.99 18.00
CA GLY A 93 8.21 -25.43 17.14
C GLY A 93 8.22 -23.90 17.16
N THR A 94 9.40 -23.31 17.03
CA THR A 94 9.57 -21.85 17.01
C THR A 94 9.45 -21.25 15.60
N ASN A 95 9.55 -22.07 14.56
CA ASN A 95 9.52 -21.66 13.17
C ASN A 95 8.25 -22.14 12.44
N ARG A 96 7.10 -22.07 13.11
CA ARG A 96 5.80 -22.47 12.56
C ARG A 96 5.37 -21.55 11.42
N PRO A 97 4.65 -22.07 10.40
CA PRO A 97 4.21 -23.46 10.25
C PRO A 97 5.30 -24.38 9.69
N TYR A 98 5.39 -25.60 10.23
CA TYR A 98 6.09 -26.72 9.62
C TYR A 98 5.19 -27.35 8.58
N TYR A 99 5.78 -27.87 7.49
CA TYR A 99 5.01 -28.39 6.35
C TYR A 99 5.70 -29.55 5.66
N LEU A 100 4.93 -30.34 4.90
CA LEU A 100 5.47 -31.38 4.03
C LEU A 100 6.17 -30.73 2.82
N ARG A 101 7.47 -31.02 2.63
CA ARG A 101 8.27 -30.46 1.49
C ARG A 101 7.62 -30.70 0.15
N GLU A 102 7.13 -31.93 -0.07
CA GLU A 102 6.48 -32.33 -1.30
C GLU A 102 5.20 -31.55 -1.64
N LYS A 103 4.53 -30.97 -0.65
CA LYS A 103 3.26 -30.27 -0.80
C LYS A 103 3.35 -28.77 -0.63
N GLY A 104 4.41 -28.26 0.04
CA GLY A 104 4.62 -26.83 0.28
C GLY A 104 3.69 -26.21 1.32
N LEU A 105 3.76 -24.89 1.45
CA LEU A 105 2.96 -24.06 2.39
C LEU A 105 1.53 -23.83 1.87
N LYS A 106 0.75 -24.89 1.77
CA LYS A 106 -0.64 -24.84 1.28
C LYS A 106 -1.52 -25.84 2.01
N PRO A 107 -2.85 -25.73 1.93
CA PRO A 107 -3.76 -26.74 2.45
C PRO A 107 -3.37 -28.15 1.98
N GLY A 108 -3.34 -29.11 2.91
CA GLY A 108 -2.84 -30.46 2.65
C GLY A 108 -1.32 -30.63 2.76
N GLY A 109 -0.53 -29.55 2.84
CA GLY A 109 0.89 -29.55 3.16
C GLY A 109 1.17 -29.21 4.63
N VAL A 110 0.28 -28.48 5.31
CA VAL A 110 0.41 -28.06 6.70
C VAL A 110 -0.67 -28.73 7.53
N TYR A 111 -0.28 -29.39 8.64
CA TYR A 111 -1.20 -30.03 9.58
C TYR A 111 -1.01 -29.45 10.98
N VAL A 112 -2.09 -29.44 11.76
CA VAL A 112 -2.14 -28.94 13.13
C VAL A 112 -2.94 -29.90 14.00
N ARG A 113 -2.52 -30.09 15.24
CA ARG A 113 -3.27 -30.86 16.23
C ARG A 113 -4.43 -30.05 16.75
N LYS A 114 -5.65 -30.60 16.63
CA LYS A 114 -6.89 -30.01 17.18
C LYS A 114 -7.64 -31.08 17.97
N GLY A 115 -7.66 -30.96 19.30
CA GLY A 115 -8.15 -32.01 20.15
C GLY A 115 -7.36 -33.30 19.96
N SER A 116 -8.02 -34.45 19.80
CA SER A 116 -7.39 -35.76 19.60
C SER A 116 -7.09 -36.10 18.13
N SER A 117 -7.14 -35.15 17.19
CA SER A 117 -6.88 -35.41 15.77
C SER A 117 -5.95 -34.40 15.13
N THR A 118 -5.14 -34.87 14.18
CA THR A 118 -4.30 -34.06 13.34
C THR A 118 -5.01 -33.74 12.01
N GLN A 119 -5.24 -32.46 11.72
CA GLN A 119 -6.03 -31.99 10.60
C GLN A 119 -5.26 -31.05 9.70
N PRO A 120 -5.52 -31.04 8.37
CA PRO A 120 -4.95 -30.06 7.48
C PRO A 120 -5.44 -28.65 7.84
N MET A 121 -4.54 -27.65 7.74
CA MET A 121 -4.89 -26.25 7.93
C MET A 121 -5.51 -25.65 6.67
N THR A 122 -6.41 -24.69 6.89
CA THR A 122 -6.89 -23.80 5.81
C THR A 122 -5.81 -22.82 5.40
N GLU A 123 -5.92 -22.24 4.20
CA GLU A 123 -4.99 -21.22 3.73
C GLU A 123 -4.95 -20.00 4.66
N GLU A 124 -6.10 -19.58 5.16
CA GLU A 124 -6.22 -18.47 6.10
C GLU A 124 -5.54 -18.80 7.45
N GLY A 125 -5.72 -20.02 7.97
CA GLY A 125 -5.03 -20.47 9.18
C GLY A 125 -3.52 -20.53 9.03
N ILE A 126 -3.00 -20.91 7.86
CA ILE A 126 -1.57 -20.89 7.54
C ILE A 126 -1.05 -19.44 7.56
N ARG A 127 -1.75 -18.50 6.92
CA ARG A 127 -1.40 -17.06 6.93
C ARG A 127 -1.37 -16.51 8.35
N GLU A 128 -2.39 -16.81 9.13
CA GLU A 128 -2.48 -16.37 10.53
C GLU A 128 -1.32 -16.92 11.37
N MET A 129 -0.99 -18.22 11.25
CA MET A 129 0.12 -18.84 11.96
C MET A 129 1.47 -18.20 11.56
N ILE A 130 1.69 -17.88 10.30
CA ILE A 130 2.89 -17.15 9.84
C ILE A 130 2.98 -15.79 10.53
N LEU A 131 1.90 -15.01 10.54
CA LEU A 131 1.86 -13.69 11.17
C LEU A 131 2.11 -13.75 12.68
N GLN A 132 1.46 -14.68 13.38
CA GLN A 132 1.61 -14.86 14.85
C GLN A 132 3.03 -15.26 15.26
N ASN A 133 3.69 -16.11 14.47
CA ASN A 133 5.03 -16.60 14.81
C ASN A 133 6.16 -15.67 14.38
N SER A 134 5.92 -14.76 13.44
CA SER A 134 7.00 -13.92 12.95
C SER A 134 7.40 -12.83 13.95
N GLY A 135 6.50 -12.37 14.85
CA GLY A 135 6.75 -11.24 15.78
C GLY A 135 7.38 -10.01 15.08
N ARG A 136 7.42 -10.04 13.75
CA ARG A 136 8.19 -9.18 12.84
C ARG A 136 7.25 -8.53 11.84
N SER A 137 7.78 -7.57 11.10
CA SER A 137 7.04 -6.94 10.01
C SER A 137 6.63 -7.96 8.93
N PHE A 138 5.51 -7.68 8.24
CA PHE A 138 5.00 -8.53 7.15
C PHE A 138 6.08 -8.95 6.15
N GLU A 139 7.00 -8.06 5.80
CA GLU A 139 8.04 -8.29 4.81
C GLU A 139 9.02 -9.42 5.17
N LEU A 140 9.23 -9.67 6.48
CA LEU A 140 10.14 -10.72 6.96
C LEU A 140 9.45 -12.05 7.24
N CYS A 141 8.13 -12.12 7.15
CA CYS A 141 7.40 -13.38 7.20
C CYS A 141 7.77 -14.25 5.99
N ARG A 142 7.72 -15.57 6.16
CA ARG A 142 7.86 -16.50 5.03
C ARG A 142 6.80 -16.25 3.98
N SER A 143 7.19 -16.25 2.74
CA SER A 143 6.24 -16.29 1.64
C SER A 143 5.56 -17.66 1.59
N MET A 144 4.26 -17.68 1.35
CA MET A 144 3.54 -18.93 1.06
C MET A 144 3.95 -19.50 -0.30
N ASN A 145 4.26 -18.62 -1.27
CA ASN A 145 4.80 -19.02 -2.55
C ASN A 145 6.33 -19.08 -2.49
N GLN A 146 6.89 -20.26 -2.72
CA GLN A 146 8.34 -20.49 -2.75
C GLN A 146 8.87 -20.69 -4.18
N GLU A 147 7.99 -20.65 -5.19
CA GLU A 147 8.34 -20.75 -6.62
C GLU A 147 8.38 -19.35 -7.21
N LEU A 148 9.41 -18.56 -6.87
CA LEU A 148 9.55 -17.17 -7.27
C LEU A 148 10.61 -17.00 -8.36
N THR A 149 10.31 -16.11 -9.32
CA THR A 149 11.26 -15.63 -10.33
C THR A 149 11.50 -14.13 -10.15
N PHE A 150 12.67 -13.65 -10.58
CA PHE A 150 13.14 -12.30 -10.27
C PHE A 150 13.69 -11.58 -11.51
N HIS A 151 13.08 -11.80 -12.69
CA HIS A 151 13.55 -11.16 -13.93
C HIS A 151 13.54 -9.63 -13.84
N THR A 152 12.44 -9.08 -13.32
CA THR A 152 12.33 -7.62 -13.11
C THR A 152 13.39 -7.11 -12.16
N LEU A 153 13.56 -7.75 -10.99
CA LEU A 153 14.55 -7.34 -9.99
C LEU A 153 15.98 -7.41 -10.56
N GLN A 154 16.31 -8.50 -11.26
CA GLN A 154 17.63 -8.68 -11.87
C GLN A 154 17.92 -7.60 -12.92
N THR A 155 16.97 -7.32 -13.81
CA THR A 155 17.08 -6.27 -14.83
C THR A 155 17.29 -4.90 -14.19
N GLU A 156 16.49 -4.56 -13.19
CA GLU A 156 16.57 -3.27 -12.51
C GLU A 156 17.87 -3.09 -11.69
N MET A 157 18.37 -4.16 -11.06
CA MET A 157 19.66 -4.15 -10.38
C MET A 157 20.83 -4.01 -11.38
N GLN A 158 20.79 -4.77 -12.48
CA GLN A 158 21.80 -4.71 -13.53
C GLN A 158 21.86 -3.32 -14.19
N ARG A 159 20.71 -2.72 -14.50
CA ARG A 159 20.62 -1.33 -15.02
C ARG A 159 21.35 -0.31 -14.14
N ARG A 160 21.42 -0.57 -12.82
CA ARG A 160 22.11 0.27 -11.82
C ARG A 160 23.50 -0.19 -11.47
N SER A 161 24.04 -1.19 -12.17
CA SER A 161 25.34 -1.82 -11.88
C SER A 161 25.41 -2.40 -10.47
N ILE A 162 24.30 -2.95 -9.97
CA ILE A 162 24.20 -3.62 -8.67
C ILE A 162 24.13 -5.12 -8.90
N GLU A 163 25.09 -5.85 -8.32
CA GLU A 163 25.10 -7.30 -8.35
C GLU A 163 24.03 -7.86 -7.41
N ILE A 164 23.27 -8.87 -7.89
CA ILE A 164 22.32 -9.63 -7.09
C ILE A 164 22.44 -11.11 -7.36
N GLY A 165 22.80 -11.84 -6.32
CA GLY A 165 22.92 -13.30 -6.29
C GLY A 165 22.38 -13.85 -4.97
N PRO A 166 22.49 -15.16 -4.71
CA PRO A 166 21.95 -15.76 -3.50
C PRO A 166 22.49 -15.16 -2.18
N SER A 167 23.76 -14.74 -2.16
CA SER A 167 24.37 -14.10 -0.99
C SER A 167 23.75 -12.71 -0.74
N GLN A 168 23.60 -11.90 -1.77
CA GLN A 168 22.99 -10.58 -1.69
C GLN A 168 21.50 -10.69 -1.33
N MET A 169 20.79 -11.68 -1.86
CA MET A 169 19.39 -11.95 -1.50
C MET A 169 19.22 -12.27 -0.01
N ARG A 170 20.16 -13.02 0.61
CA ARG A 170 20.17 -13.24 2.06
C ARG A 170 20.45 -11.94 2.83
N THR A 171 21.45 -11.19 2.41
CA THR A 171 21.80 -9.89 3.03
C THR A 171 20.62 -8.91 2.99
N LEU A 172 19.89 -8.87 1.88
CA LEU A 172 18.72 -8.04 1.70
C LEU A 172 17.44 -8.64 2.31
N LYS A 173 17.54 -9.79 3.00
CA LYS A 173 16.40 -10.47 3.65
C LYS A 173 15.31 -10.96 2.69
N LEU A 174 15.61 -11.15 1.41
CA LEU A 174 14.72 -11.84 0.46
C LEU A 174 14.68 -13.34 0.77
N ILE A 175 15.79 -13.89 1.23
CA ILE A 175 15.90 -15.26 1.72
C ILE A 175 16.11 -15.19 3.23
N GLY A 176 15.25 -15.88 3.96
CA GLY A 176 15.31 -16.00 5.42
C GLY A 176 16.50 -16.87 5.89
N GLU A 177 16.70 -16.93 7.21
CA GLU A 177 17.74 -17.76 7.83
C GLU A 177 17.51 -19.26 7.59
N ASP A 178 16.26 -19.65 7.40
CA ASP A 178 15.80 -20.99 7.05
C ASP A 178 15.99 -21.35 5.56
N GLY A 179 16.51 -20.44 4.76
CA GLY A 179 16.73 -20.62 3.34
C GLY A 179 15.49 -20.44 2.46
N LEU A 180 14.33 -20.05 3.06
CA LEU A 180 13.08 -19.84 2.35
C LEU A 180 12.90 -18.38 1.95
N TYR A 181 12.13 -18.15 0.91
CA TYR A 181 11.76 -16.80 0.48
C TYR A 181 10.83 -16.13 1.49
N THR A 182 11.07 -14.85 1.74
CA THR A 182 10.23 -13.99 2.56
C THR A 182 9.16 -13.30 1.73
N ASN A 183 8.20 -12.62 2.37
CA ASN A 183 7.24 -11.79 1.67
C ASN A 183 7.91 -10.58 0.96
N LEU A 184 9.06 -10.11 1.45
CA LEU A 184 9.86 -9.13 0.72
C LEU A 184 10.30 -9.68 -0.65
N ALA A 185 10.71 -10.95 -0.71
CA ALA A 185 11.03 -11.59 -1.97
C ALA A 185 9.79 -11.68 -2.87
N LEU A 186 8.62 -12.07 -2.34
CA LEU A 186 7.37 -12.10 -3.09
C LEU A 186 7.03 -10.73 -3.67
N LEU A 187 7.12 -9.64 -2.91
CA LEU A 187 6.86 -8.29 -3.39
C LEU A 187 7.77 -7.87 -4.55
N LEU A 188 9.03 -8.30 -4.53
CA LEU A 188 10.02 -7.99 -5.56
C LEU A 188 10.03 -9.00 -6.72
N SER A 189 9.33 -10.13 -6.59
CA SER A 189 9.24 -11.18 -7.62
C SER A 189 8.27 -10.83 -8.73
N ASP A 190 8.37 -11.56 -9.84
CA ASP A 190 7.43 -11.45 -10.96
C ASP A 190 6.04 -12.00 -10.61
N GLN A 191 5.93 -12.80 -9.51
CA GLN A 191 4.70 -13.38 -8.98
C GLN A 191 4.03 -12.50 -7.90
N CYS A 192 4.44 -11.27 -7.73
CA CYS A 192 3.82 -10.36 -6.75
C CYS A 192 2.32 -10.22 -7.02
N GLU A 193 1.51 -10.51 -6.01
CA GLU A 193 0.04 -10.50 -6.08
C GLU A 193 -0.56 -9.11 -5.77
N THR A 194 0.20 -8.24 -5.11
CA THR A 194 -0.27 -6.89 -4.81
C THR A 194 -0.30 -6.04 -6.08
N THR A 195 -1.27 -5.15 -6.17
CA THR A 195 -1.49 -4.34 -7.37
C THR A 195 -1.59 -2.86 -7.05
N THR A 196 -1.32 -2.03 -8.06
CA THR A 196 -1.61 -0.60 -8.05
C THR A 196 -2.62 -0.30 -9.14
N LYS A 197 -3.69 0.42 -8.79
CA LYS A 197 -4.74 0.83 -9.73
C LYS A 197 -4.65 2.32 -9.98
N VAL A 198 -4.67 2.72 -11.24
CA VAL A 198 -4.73 4.12 -11.64
C VAL A 198 -6.08 4.36 -12.33
N ALA A 199 -6.79 5.40 -11.89
CA ALA A 199 -8.03 5.84 -12.48
C ALA A 199 -7.89 7.28 -12.95
N LEU A 200 -8.27 7.55 -14.19
CA LEU A 200 -8.42 8.90 -14.76
C LEU A 200 -9.89 9.26 -14.73
N PHE A 201 -10.24 10.31 -14.03
CA PHE A 201 -11.60 10.83 -13.96
C PHE A 201 -11.78 12.02 -14.90
N GLN A 202 -13.00 12.21 -15.37
CA GLN A 202 -13.41 13.43 -16.03
C GLN A 202 -14.03 14.36 -14.97
N GLY A 203 -13.55 15.60 -14.90
CA GLY A 203 -13.97 16.55 -13.86
C GLY A 203 -13.21 16.34 -12.53
N THR A 204 -13.84 16.76 -11.45
CA THR A 204 -13.25 16.83 -10.10
C THR A 204 -13.82 15.81 -9.12
N ASP A 205 -14.69 14.93 -9.57
CA ASP A 205 -15.33 13.86 -8.78
C ASP A 205 -15.05 12.46 -9.36
N LYS A 206 -15.63 11.42 -8.72
CA LYS A 206 -15.47 10.00 -9.12
C LYS A 206 -16.61 9.46 -9.96
N GLU A 207 -17.45 10.32 -10.54
CA GLU A 207 -18.64 9.87 -11.25
C GLU A 207 -18.30 9.29 -12.63
N LEU A 208 -17.42 9.95 -13.40
CA LEU A 208 -17.09 9.55 -14.76
C LEU A 208 -15.63 9.13 -14.90
N PHE A 209 -15.41 7.86 -15.26
CA PHE A 209 -14.10 7.36 -15.63
C PHE A 209 -13.79 7.72 -17.09
N ARG A 210 -12.64 8.36 -17.31
CA ARG A 210 -12.06 8.53 -18.63
C ARG A 210 -11.23 7.32 -19.03
N ASP A 211 -10.45 6.77 -18.07
CA ASP A 211 -9.67 5.55 -18.24
C ASP A 211 -9.35 4.93 -16.86
N ARG A 212 -9.03 3.63 -16.85
CA ARG A 212 -8.61 2.92 -15.65
C ARG A 212 -7.67 1.78 -15.99
N LYS A 213 -6.62 1.62 -15.22
CA LYS A 213 -5.62 0.59 -15.44
C LYS A 213 -5.16 -0.06 -14.14
N GLU A 214 -4.97 -1.37 -14.14
CA GLU A 214 -4.41 -2.13 -13.03
C GLU A 214 -3.00 -2.62 -13.40
N PHE A 215 -2.03 -2.32 -12.55
CA PHE A 215 -0.62 -2.68 -12.70
C PHE A 215 -0.30 -3.82 -11.75
N LYS A 216 0.34 -4.89 -12.29
CA LYS A 216 0.62 -6.18 -11.63
C LYS A 216 2.07 -6.59 -11.79
N GLY A 217 2.46 -7.68 -11.08
CA GLY A 217 3.81 -8.20 -11.06
C GLY A 217 4.68 -7.46 -10.04
N SER A 218 5.99 -7.60 -10.14
CA SER A 218 6.94 -6.98 -9.21
C SER A 218 6.59 -5.52 -8.89
N ILE A 219 6.68 -5.13 -7.61
CA ILE A 219 6.45 -3.72 -7.23
C ILE A 219 7.41 -2.75 -7.92
N LEU A 220 8.59 -3.21 -8.37
CA LEU A 220 9.51 -2.40 -9.17
C LEU A 220 8.94 -2.13 -10.56
N LYS A 221 8.33 -3.14 -11.18
CA LYS A 221 7.62 -2.98 -12.46
C LYS A 221 6.40 -2.07 -12.29
N GLN A 222 5.62 -2.27 -11.25
CA GLN A 222 4.46 -1.40 -10.96
C GLN A 222 4.88 0.05 -10.78
N LEU A 223 5.98 0.31 -10.04
CA LEU A 223 6.52 1.65 -9.86
C LEU A 223 6.85 2.33 -11.19
N GLU A 224 7.58 1.65 -12.06
CA GLU A 224 7.97 2.18 -13.36
C GLU A 224 6.77 2.40 -14.28
N ASP A 225 5.91 1.38 -14.43
CA ASP A 225 4.75 1.42 -15.31
C ASP A 225 3.73 2.50 -14.87
N VAL A 226 3.49 2.64 -13.55
CA VAL A 226 2.59 3.65 -13.00
C VAL A 226 3.17 5.04 -13.19
N TYR A 227 4.47 5.23 -12.94
CA TYR A 227 5.13 6.52 -13.16
C TYR A 227 5.03 6.94 -14.63
N GLN A 228 5.34 6.05 -15.56
CA GLN A 228 5.22 6.33 -17.00
C GLN A 228 3.78 6.64 -17.42
N PHE A 229 2.80 5.94 -16.84
CA PHE A 229 1.40 6.21 -17.14
C PHE A 229 0.95 7.59 -16.62
N ILE A 230 1.37 7.97 -15.42
CA ILE A 230 1.11 9.31 -14.87
C ILE A 230 1.82 10.37 -15.71
N ASP A 231 3.07 10.13 -16.10
CA ASP A 231 3.85 11.05 -16.91
C ASP A 231 3.20 11.34 -18.28
N LEU A 232 2.62 10.31 -18.89
CA LEU A 232 1.90 10.44 -20.16
C LEU A 232 0.67 11.37 -20.05
N VAL A 233 -0.01 11.38 -18.91
CA VAL A 233 -1.23 12.19 -18.69
C VAL A 233 -0.94 13.53 -18.00
N ASN A 234 0.27 13.73 -17.49
CA ASN A 234 0.74 14.96 -16.87
C ASN A 234 1.06 16.00 -17.96
N LYS A 235 0.07 16.82 -18.30
CA LYS A 235 0.16 17.79 -19.40
C LYS A 235 1.16 18.90 -19.12
N THR A 236 1.62 19.54 -20.18
CA THR A 236 2.48 20.74 -20.12
C THR A 236 1.73 21.93 -20.67
N LYS A 237 1.57 22.98 -19.88
CA LYS A 237 1.02 24.27 -20.30
C LYS A 237 2.16 25.20 -20.66
N ALA A 238 2.13 25.73 -21.88
CA ALA A 238 3.04 26.77 -22.33
C ALA A 238 2.43 28.14 -22.08
N THR A 239 3.15 29.05 -21.42
CA THR A 239 2.77 30.46 -21.25
C THR A 239 3.82 31.35 -21.90
N PHE A 240 3.41 32.50 -22.43
CA PHE A 240 4.28 33.43 -23.11
C PHE A 240 4.24 34.78 -22.40
N SER A 241 5.42 35.37 -22.19
CA SER A 241 5.57 36.72 -21.68
C SER A 241 6.50 37.48 -22.64
N GLY A 242 5.94 38.25 -23.54
CA GLY A 242 6.67 38.83 -24.66
C GLY A 242 7.25 37.74 -25.58
N LEU A 243 8.55 37.66 -25.71
CA LEU A 243 9.26 36.65 -26.50
C LEU A 243 9.64 35.40 -25.67
N ASP A 244 9.49 35.45 -24.35
CA ASP A 244 9.86 34.35 -23.46
C ASP A 244 8.73 33.35 -23.34
N ARG A 245 9.07 32.06 -23.50
CA ARG A 245 8.19 30.93 -23.30
C ARG A 245 8.54 30.23 -21.99
N THR A 246 7.53 29.96 -21.17
CA THR A 246 7.65 29.16 -19.95
C THR A 246 6.77 27.94 -20.04
N ASP A 247 7.34 26.76 -19.91
CA ASP A 247 6.62 25.48 -19.91
C ASP A 247 6.44 25.01 -18.47
N ARG A 248 5.20 24.69 -18.08
CA ARG A 248 4.85 24.23 -16.74
C ARG A 248 3.98 22.97 -16.80
N ARG A 249 4.44 21.89 -16.20
CA ARG A 249 3.65 20.64 -16.08
C ARG A 249 2.54 20.82 -15.06
N ASP A 250 1.44 20.07 -15.23
CA ASP A 250 0.30 20.08 -14.30
C ASP A 250 0.76 19.69 -12.89
N TYR A 251 1.59 18.67 -12.77
CA TYR A 251 2.18 18.20 -11.52
C TYR A 251 3.70 18.20 -11.60
N PRO A 252 4.44 18.69 -10.59
CA PRO A 252 5.90 18.58 -10.55
C PRO A 252 6.34 17.12 -10.56
N GLU A 253 7.27 16.78 -11.45
CA GLU A 253 7.79 15.41 -11.59
C GLU A 253 8.38 14.87 -10.29
N GLU A 254 9.12 15.71 -9.55
CA GLU A 254 9.71 15.36 -8.26
C GLU A 254 8.61 15.01 -7.22
N ALA A 255 7.53 15.78 -7.18
CA ALA A 255 6.41 15.53 -6.25
C ALA A 255 5.65 14.24 -6.59
N VAL A 256 5.36 14.01 -7.88
CA VAL A 256 4.73 12.77 -8.37
C VAL A 256 5.57 11.55 -8.02
N ARG A 257 6.88 11.62 -8.33
CA ARG A 257 7.84 10.56 -8.04
C ARG A 257 7.88 10.23 -6.54
N GLU A 258 7.98 11.24 -5.70
CA GLU A 258 8.08 11.07 -4.26
C GLU A 258 6.78 10.53 -3.65
N ALA A 259 5.62 11.05 -4.06
CA ALA A 259 4.32 10.56 -3.60
C ALA A 259 4.09 9.09 -3.99
N LEU A 260 4.46 8.70 -5.22
CA LEU A 260 4.36 7.32 -5.68
C LEU A 260 5.28 6.38 -4.91
N LEU A 261 6.56 6.74 -4.71
CA LEU A 261 7.51 5.95 -3.93
C LEU A 261 7.04 5.77 -2.49
N ASN A 262 6.57 6.84 -1.85
CA ASN A 262 6.04 6.79 -0.50
C ASN A 262 4.81 5.88 -0.40
N SER A 263 3.92 5.93 -1.38
CA SER A 263 2.72 5.07 -1.42
C SER A 263 3.06 3.57 -1.47
N ILE A 264 4.20 3.21 -2.07
CA ILE A 264 4.68 1.82 -2.16
C ILE A 264 5.47 1.43 -0.91
N VAL A 265 6.44 2.25 -0.48
CA VAL A 265 7.35 1.91 0.63
C VAL A 265 6.61 1.87 1.98
N HIS A 266 5.64 2.74 2.19
CA HIS A 266 4.91 2.85 3.45
C HIS A 266 3.58 2.09 3.49
N ARG A 267 3.20 1.42 2.39
CA ARG A 267 2.02 0.57 2.35
C ARG A 267 2.07 -0.52 3.41
N ASP A 268 0.92 -0.83 3.99
CA ASP A 268 0.73 -2.04 4.79
C ASP A 268 0.35 -3.21 3.86
N TYR A 269 1.31 -4.08 3.61
CA TYR A 269 1.16 -5.23 2.72
C TYR A 269 0.41 -6.41 3.36
N SER A 270 0.02 -6.32 4.62
CA SER A 270 -0.89 -7.30 5.25
C SER A 270 -2.33 -7.16 4.74
N PHE A 271 -2.69 -6.00 4.17
CA PHE A 271 -3.98 -5.79 3.52
C PHE A 271 -3.95 -6.23 2.05
N SER A 272 -4.97 -6.98 1.64
CA SER A 272 -5.11 -7.53 0.28
C SER A 272 -5.57 -6.53 -0.79
N GLY A 273 -5.98 -5.30 -0.41
CA GLY A 273 -6.44 -4.26 -1.35
C GLY A 273 -5.31 -3.73 -2.25
N SER A 274 -5.65 -2.92 -3.25
CA SER A 274 -4.69 -2.25 -4.14
C SER A 274 -4.31 -0.86 -3.62
N ASN A 275 -3.11 -0.37 -3.93
CA ASN A 275 -2.85 1.07 -3.91
C ASN A 275 -3.67 1.75 -5.01
N LEU A 276 -4.13 2.98 -4.76
CA LEU A 276 -4.93 3.72 -5.72
C LEU A 276 -4.22 5.03 -6.08
N VAL A 277 -4.20 5.33 -7.36
CA VAL A 277 -3.82 6.65 -7.88
C VAL A 277 -5.02 7.18 -8.66
N ASN A 278 -5.60 8.28 -8.20
CA ASN A 278 -6.75 8.90 -8.81
C ASN A 278 -6.31 10.22 -9.44
N VAL A 279 -6.46 10.36 -10.74
CA VAL A 279 -6.12 11.57 -11.50
C VAL A 279 -7.41 12.27 -11.88
N TYR A 280 -7.60 13.48 -11.39
CA TYR A 280 -8.71 14.37 -11.72
C TYR A 280 -8.20 15.53 -12.58
N GLU A 281 -9.06 16.42 -12.98
CA GLU A 281 -8.67 17.62 -13.74
C GLU A 281 -7.92 18.61 -12.84
N ASP A 282 -8.33 18.72 -11.56
CA ASP A 282 -7.79 19.67 -10.58
C ASP A 282 -6.68 19.11 -9.67
N ARG A 283 -6.52 17.79 -9.56
CA ARG A 283 -5.58 17.15 -8.64
C ARG A 283 -5.23 15.72 -9.00
N ILE A 284 -4.18 15.19 -8.38
CA ILE A 284 -3.86 13.77 -8.34
C ILE A 284 -3.77 13.29 -6.88
N GLU A 285 -4.43 12.19 -6.56
CA GLU A 285 -4.44 11.57 -5.24
C GLU A 285 -3.68 10.25 -5.25
N PHE A 286 -2.75 10.07 -4.31
CA PHE A 286 -2.07 8.80 -4.03
C PHE A 286 -2.64 8.25 -2.73
N VAL A 287 -3.36 7.13 -2.80
CA VAL A 287 -4.02 6.50 -1.65
C VAL A 287 -3.37 5.16 -1.38
N SER A 288 -2.67 5.04 -0.26
CA SER A 288 -2.04 3.80 0.18
C SER A 288 -2.77 3.19 1.38
N LEU A 289 -2.84 1.85 1.39
CA LEU A 289 -3.33 1.09 2.53
C LEU A 289 -2.30 1.14 3.67
N GLY A 290 -2.80 1.28 4.89
CA GLY A 290 -1.98 1.48 6.08
C GLY A 290 -1.88 2.94 6.46
N GLY A 291 -2.35 3.30 7.67
CA GLY A 291 -2.15 4.64 8.26
C GLY A 291 -0.70 4.82 8.71
N LEU A 292 -0.44 5.80 9.55
CA LEU A 292 0.89 5.99 10.14
C LEU A 292 1.28 4.81 11.04
N VAL A 293 2.58 4.55 11.15
CA VAL A 293 3.11 3.54 12.08
C VAL A 293 2.72 3.95 13.51
N SER A 294 2.41 2.96 14.35
CA SER A 294 2.00 3.18 15.74
C SER A 294 2.97 4.12 16.47
N GLY A 295 2.42 5.13 17.15
CA GLY A 295 3.20 6.14 17.86
C GLY A 295 3.65 7.34 17.03
N LEU A 296 3.39 7.36 15.70
CA LEU A 296 3.63 8.53 14.87
C LEU A 296 2.33 9.32 14.61
N GLU A 297 2.44 10.63 14.70
CA GLU A 297 1.41 11.56 14.29
C GLU A 297 1.82 12.26 12.98
N LEU A 298 0.84 12.77 12.23
CA LEU A 298 1.11 13.49 10.98
C LEU A 298 2.06 14.67 11.20
N LYS A 299 1.93 15.39 12.33
CA LYS A 299 2.82 16.48 12.70
C LYS A 299 4.29 16.06 12.84
N SER A 300 4.54 14.86 13.33
CA SER A 300 5.91 14.34 13.49
C SER A 300 6.63 14.17 12.15
N ILE A 301 5.89 13.85 11.10
CA ILE A 301 6.43 13.68 9.76
C ILE A 301 6.91 15.02 9.18
N PHE A 302 6.16 16.10 9.40
CA PHE A 302 6.56 17.46 8.99
C PHE A 302 7.79 17.95 9.75
N LEU A 303 8.09 17.38 10.92
CA LEU A 303 9.34 17.62 11.66
C LEU A 303 10.53 16.79 11.16
N GLY A 304 10.36 16.02 10.07
CA GLY A 304 11.40 15.22 9.45
C GLY A 304 11.58 13.82 10.06
N VAL A 305 10.66 13.38 10.94
CA VAL A 305 10.68 12.00 11.46
C VAL A 305 10.19 11.06 10.35
N SER A 306 11.02 10.08 10.01
CA SER A 306 10.70 9.02 9.05
C SER A 306 10.83 7.66 9.71
N GLN A 307 9.75 6.92 9.77
CA GLN A 307 9.75 5.51 10.18
C GLN A 307 9.06 4.68 9.12
N SER A 308 9.85 3.87 8.43
CA SER A 308 9.30 2.99 7.40
C SER A 308 8.54 1.81 8.04
N ARG A 309 7.36 1.51 7.51
CA ARG A 309 6.63 0.28 7.84
C ARG A 309 7.37 -0.95 7.30
N ASN A 310 8.01 -0.82 6.15
CA ASN A 310 8.75 -1.87 5.46
C ASN A 310 10.24 -1.47 5.36
N PRO A 311 11.02 -1.58 6.46
CA PRO A 311 12.40 -1.08 6.49
C PRO A 311 13.33 -1.86 5.55
N ASN A 312 13.07 -3.16 5.31
CA ASN A 312 13.91 -3.94 4.40
C ASN A 312 13.58 -3.64 2.93
N LEU A 313 12.31 -3.39 2.60
CA LEU A 313 11.94 -2.87 1.28
C LEU A 313 12.55 -1.48 1.03
N ALA A 314 12.50 -0.61 2.03
CA ALA A 314 13.16 0.69 1.97
C ALA A 314 14.68 0.55 1.77
N ALA A 315 15.33 -0.41 2.43
CA ALA A 315 16.75 -0.70 2.24
C ALA A 315 17.09 -1.16 0.81
N VAL A 316 16.23 -1.97 0.18
CA VAL A 316 16.38 -2.35 -1.24
C VAL A 316 16.26 -1.12 -2.13
N PHE A 317 15.24 -0.28 -1.93
CA PHE A 317 15.03 0.94 -2.73
C PHE A 317 16.16 1.96 -2.54
N TYR A 318 16.67 2.10 -1.31
CA TYR A 318 17.85 2.92 -1.03
C TYR A 318 19.08 2.42 -1.78
N ARG A 319 19.36 1.10 -1.75
CA ARG A 319 20.47 0.50 -2.50
C ARG A 319 20.34 0.73 -4.01
N MET A 320 19.11 0.73 -4.51
CA MET A 320 18.80 1.06 -5.91
C MET A 320 18.83 2.56 -6.20
N ARG A 321 19.11 3.41 -5.23
CA ARG A 321 19.09 4.88 -5.33
C ARG A 321 17.71 5.42 -5.76
N LEU A 322 16.66 4.73 -5.39
CA LEU A 322 15.29 5.17 -5.62
C LEU A 322 14.78 6.10 -4.52
N ILE A 323 15.25 5.93 -3.28
CA ILE A 323 14.88 6.77 -2.13
C ILE A 323 16.12 7.21 -1.36
N GLU A 324 15.94 8.25 -0.53
CA GLU A 324 16.90 8.70 0.47
C GLU A 324 16.45 8.28 1.87
N SER A 325 17.41 8.16 2.82
CA SER A 325 17.12 7.63 4.17
C SER A 325 16.87 8.73 5.22
N TYR A 326 16.68 9.98 4.84
CA TYR A 326 16.75 11.13 5.77
C TYR A 326 15.40 11.80 6.06
N GLY A 327 14.27 11.18 5.73
CA GLY A 327 12.95 11.76 5.97
C GLY A 327 12.64 13.03 5.15
N THR A 328 13.33 13.22 4.03
CA THR A 328 13.24 14.43 3.19
C THR A 328 12.06 14.42 2.22
N GLY A 329 11.34 13.31 2.10
CA GLY A 329 10.36 13.09 1.04
C GLY A 329 9.21 14.09 1.02
N ILE A 330 8.53 14.29 2.15
CA ILE A 330 7.45 15.29 2.26
C ILE A 330 7.98 16.70 1.98
N GLY A 331 9.13 17.04 2.55
CA GLY A 331 9.77 18.35 2.29
C GLY A 331 10.14 18.57 0.82
N LYS A 332 10.41 17.51 0.03
CA LYS A 332 10.60 17.61 -1.43
C LYS A 332 9.29 17.93 -2.12
N ILE A 333 8.20 17.27 -1.74
CA ILE A 333 6.86 17.55 -2.28
C ILE A 333 6.49 19.01 -2.00
N GLU A 334 6.61 19.47 -0.75
CA GLU A 334 6.30 20.86 -0.37
C GLU A 334 7.17 21.88 -1.14
N ARG A 335 8.48 21.63 -1.26
CA ARG A 335 9.39 22.52 -2.03
C ARG A 335 9.01 22.61 -3.51
N ALA A 336 8.57 21.51 -4.11
CA ALA A 336 8.13 21.50 -5.51
C ALA A 336 6.90 22.37 -5.76
N TYR A 337 6.12 22.66 -4.70
CA TYR A 337 4.93 23.51 -4.73
C TYR A 337 5.11 24.88 -4.08
N LYS A 338 6.33 25.23 -3.62
CA LYS A 338 6.58 26.46 -2.83
C LYS A 338 6.05 27.74 -3.45
N VAL A 339 6.05 27.85 -4.77
CA VAL A 339 5.60 29.04 -5.51
C VAL A 339 4.15 28.92 -6.02
N CYS A 340 3.46 27.85 -5.66
CA CYS A 340 2.09 27.60 -6.05
C CYS A 340 1.13 28.07 -4.96
N PRO A 341 -0.01 28.71 -5.28
CA PRO A 341 -1.00 29.13 -4.27
C PRO A 341 -1.68 27.94 -3.59
N PHE A 342 -1.88 26.83 -4.31
CA PHE A 342 -2.39 25.61 -3.72
C PHE A 342 -1.24 24.69 -3.29
N GLN A 343 -1.33 24.19 -2.06
CA GLN A 343 -0.30 23.34 -1.49
C GLN A 343 -0.73 21.87 -1.46
N PRO A 344 0.21 20.92 -1.52
CA PRO A 344 -0.10 19.51 -1.32
C PRO A 344 -0.76 19.25 0.02
N GLU A 345 -1.71 18.32 0.04
CA GLU A 345 -2.41 17.89 1.25
C GLU A 345 -2.01 16.48 1.64
N PHE A 346 -1.87 16.26 2.93
CA PHE A 346 -1.52 14.97 3.52
C PHE A 346 -2.58 14.61 4.55
N GLU A 347 -3.23 13.47 4.35
CA GLU A 347 -4.31 13.02 5.20
C GLU A 347 -4.08 11.59 5.66
N THR A 348 -4.44 11.34 6.91
CA THR A 348 -4.36 9.99 7.47
C THR A 348 -5.64 9.66 8.24
N ALA A 349 -6.09 8.42 8.04
CA ALA A 349 -7.16 7.83 8.84
C ALA A 349 -6.75 6.40 9.22
N LYS A 350 -7.57 5.73 10.03
CA LYS A 350 -7.29 4.34 10.41
C LYS A 350 -7.20 3.46 9.17
N GLY A 351 -6.01 2.95 8.88
CA GLY A 351 -5.76 2.01 7.78
C GLY A 351 -5.57 2.66 6.40
N VAL A 352 -5.44 3.98 6.29
CA VAL A 352 -5.22 4.66 5.01
C VAL A 352 -4.37 5.92 5.17
N PHE A 353 -3.55 6.20 4.19
CA PHE A 353 -2.81 7.46 4.03
C PHE A 353 -3.03 8.00 2.61
N ARG A 354 -3.30 9.31 2.49
CA ARG A 354 -3.53 9.98 1.22
C ARG A 354 -2.61 11.17 1.05
N VAL A 355 -2.00 11.28 -0.13
CA VAL A 355 -1.29 12.48 -0.58
C VAL A 355 -2.06 13.04 -1.76
N THR A 356 -2.44 14.31 -1.68
CA THR A 356 -3.12 15.04 -2.74
C THR A 356 -2.17 16.11 -3.30
N LEU A 357 -1.90 16.04 -4.59
CA LEU A 357 -1.11 17.01 -5.32
C LEU A 357 -2.04 17.85 -6.20
N PRO A 358 -2.20 19.16 -5.98
CA PRO A 358 -3.04 20.01 -6.82
C PRO A 358 -2.44 20.23 -8.21
N ASN A 359 -3.29 20.40 -9.22
CA ASN A 359 -2.90 20.79 -10.57
C ASN A 359 -2.46 22.26 -10.58
N ARG A 360 -1.20 22.52 -10.91
CA ARG A 360 -0.64 23.89 -10.92
C ARG A 360 -1.13 24.77 -12.05
N ASN A 361 -1.72 24.18 -13.08
CA ASN A 361 -2.16 24.89 -14.29
C ASN A 361 -3.63 25.25 -14.28
N GLU A 362 -4.42 24.72 -13.34
CA GLU A 362 -5.84 25.07 -13.16
C GLU A 362 -6.07 26.31 -12.28
N GLU A 363 -5.04 26.81 -11.62
CA GLU A 363 -5.12 27.96 -10.72
C GLU A 363 -5.78 29.19 -11.33
N GLN A 364 -5.44 29.51 -12.57
CA GLN A 364 -5.99 30.71 -13.25
C GLN A 364 -7.48 30.55 -13.61
N GLU A 365 -7.94 29.32 -13.86
CA GLU A 365 -9.36 29.07 -14.15
C GLU A 365 -10.18 29.05 -12.84
N ALA A 366 -9.64 28.54 -11.74
CA ALA A 366 -10.32 28.52 -10.45
C ALA A 366 -10.39 29.92 -9.81
N GLU A 367 -9.34 30.75 -9.93
CA GLU A 367 -9.42 32.17 -9.54
C GLU A 367 -10.33 32.98 -10.46
N ALA A 368 -10.26 32.76 -11.77
CA ALA A 368 -11.18 33.37 -12.70
C ALA A 368 -12.63 32.95 -12.40
N LYS A 369 -12.89 31.68 -12.16
CA LYS A 369 -14.21 31.18 -11.74
C LYS A 369 -14.61 31.67 -10.34
N LYS A 370 -13.70 31.77 -9.36
CA LYS A 370 -14.00 32.34 -8.03
C LYS A 370 -14.37 33.82 -8.12
N ILE A 371 -13.67 34.57 -8.95
CA ILE A 371 -14.01 35.96 -9.24
C ILE A 371 -15.37 36.05 -9.95
N GLU A 372 -15.63 35.15 -10.89
CA GLU A 372 -16.91 35.04 -11.58
C GLU A 372 -18.07 34.60 -10.66
N TYR A 373 -17.82 33.62 -9.75
CA TYR A 373 -18.79 33.18 -8.73
C TYR A 373 -19.00 34.24 -7.64
N ALA A 374 -17.95 34.90 -7.16
CA ALA A 374 -18.07 35.97 -6.19
C ALA A 374 -18.87 37.17 -6.78
N ASN A 375 -18.71 37.43 -8.07
CA ASN A 375 -19.49 38.46 -8.78
C ASN A 375 -20.93 38.01 -9.10
N ASN A 376 -21.20 36.71 -9.17
CA ASN A 376 -22.56 36.18 -9.40
C ASN A 376 -23.36 36.01 -8.09
N ASP A 377 -22.72 35.92 -6.92
CA ASP A 377 -23.39 35.85 -5.61
C ASP A 377 -23.72 37.23 -5.02
N ILE A 378 -23.23 38.33 -5.61
CA ILE A 378 -23.65 39.67 -5.22
C ILE A 378 -25.10 39.90 -5.66
N SER A 379 -26.01 40.16 -4.71
CA SER A 379 -27.39 40.40 -4.99
C SER A 379 -27.58 41.58 -6.00
N LEU A 380 -28.67 41.58 -6.73
CA LEU A 380 -28.94 42.66 -7.69
C LEU A 380 -28.89 44.05 -7.05
N ASP A 381 -29.31 44.15 -5.78
CA ASP A 381 -29.30 45.40 -5.02
C ASP A 381 -27.88 45.81 -4.60
N GLU A 382 -27.04 44.88 -4.26
CA GLU A 382 -25.62 45.14 -3.97
C GLU A 382 -24.84 45.57 -5.22
N GLN A 383 -25.12 44.96 -6.40
CA GLN A 383 -24.55 45.41 -7.68
C GLN A 383 -24.93 46.83 -8.02
N LYS A 384 -26.19 47.21 -7.80
CA LYS A 384 -26.66 48.57 -7.97
C LYS A 384 -25.99 49.56 -7.02
N ASN A 385 -25.80 49.16 -5.76
CA ASN A 385 -25.12 50.00 -4.77
C ASN A 385 -23.65 50.22 -5.12
N LEU A 386 -22.93 49.21 -5.62
CA LEU A 386 -21.55 49.33 -6.11
C LEU A 386 -21.44 50.33 -7.27
N ILE A 387 -22.38 50.26 -8.23
CA ILE A 387 -22.41 51.20 -9.36
C ILE A 387 -22.63 52.64 -8.88
N ILE A 388 -23.53 52.85 -7.92
CA ILE A 388 -23.81 54.19 -7.35
C ILE A 388 -22.59 54.70 -6.59
N GLN A 389 -21.98 53.87 -5.74
CA GLN A 389 -20.78 54.23 -4.98
C GLN A 389 -19.63 54.62 -5.91
N TYR A 390 -19.35 53.82 -6.93
CA TYR A 390 -18.30 54.12 -7.93
C TYR A 390 -18.54 55.45 -8.63
N ALA A 391 -19.80 55.69 -9.05
CA ALA A 391 -20.17 56.95 -9.69
C ALA A 391 -20.07 58.16 -8.78
N GLN A 392 -20.33 58.00 -7.44
CA GLN A 392 -20.11 59.02 -6.42
C GLN A 392 -18.62 59.35 -6.23
N GLU A 393 -17.79 58.34 -6.16
CA GLU A 393 -16.34 58.52 -5.92
C GLU A 393 -15.60 59.08 -7.13
N ASN A 394 -16.03 58.70 -8.38
CA ASN A 394 -15.36 59.09 -9.60
C ASN A 394 -16.09 60.18 -10.41
N GLY A 395 -17.21 60.65 -9.88
CA GLY A 395 -18.04 61.71 -10.51
C GLY A 395 -18.93 61.22 -11.65
N SER A 396 -18.64 60.07 -12.25
CA SER A 396 -19.44 59.47 -13.32
C SER A 396 -19.02 57.98 -13.52
N ILE A 397 -19.85 57.25 -14.27
CA ILE A 397 -19.54 55.88 -14.67
C ILE A 397 -19.99 55.62 -16.11
N THR A 398 -19.21 54.85 -16.86
CA THR A 398 -19.55 54.38 -18.22
C THR A 398 -20.01 52.93 -18.18
N ARG A 399 -20.69 52.47 -19.24
CA ARG A 399 -21.11 51.07 -19.35
C ARG A 399 -19.95 50.11 -19.25
N LYS A 400 -18.78 50.45 -19.85
CA LYS A 400 -17.62 49.59 -19.83
C LYS A 400 -17.05 49.45 -18.40
N GLU A 401 -17.01 50.55 -17.64
CA GLU A 401 -16.59 50.52 -16.24
C GLU A 401 -17.57 49.73 -15.39
N VAL A 402 -18.87 49.70 -15.68
CA VAL A 402 -19.84 48.82 -15.03
C VAL A 402 -19.56 47.35 -15.39
N GLU A 403 -19.29 47.06 -16.68
CA GLU A 403 -18.92 45.69 -17.10
C GLU A 403 -17.71 45.19 -16.30
N ASP A 404 -16.67 46.02 -16.17
CA ASP A 404 -15.43 45.69 -15.40
C ASP A 404 -15.69 45.65 -13.90
N LEU A 405 -16.49 46.54 -13.32
CA LEU A 405 -16.75 46.65 -11.89
C LEU A 405 -17.55 45.47 -11.32
N ILE A 406 -18.55 44.99 -12.06
CA ILE A 406 -19.42 43.90 -11.59
C ILE A 406 -19.19 42.57 -12.32
N GLY A 407 -18.19 42.48 -13.20
CA GLY A 407 -17.88 41.29 -13.99
C GLY A 407 -19.03 40.81 -14.88
N ALA A 408 -19.87 41.72 -15.38
CA ALA A 408 -21.06 41.34 -16.09
C ALA A 408 -20.96 41.68 -17.59
N GLY A 409 -21.61 40.86 -18.43
CA GLY A 409 -21.67 41.15 -19.85
C GLY A 409 -22.48 42.43 -20.19
N THR A 410 -22.22 42.97 -21.38
CA THR A 410 -22.79 44.25 -21.92
C THR A 410 -24.28 44.40 -21.69
N THR A 411 -25.08 43.34 -21.90
CA THR A 411 -26.53 43.34 -21.75
C THR A 411 -26.99 43.57 -20.31
N LYS A 412 -26.31 42.93 -19.32
CA LYS A 412 -26.64 43.07 -17.91
C LYS A 412 -26.23 44.44 -17.39
N ALA A 413 -25.02 44.92 -17.74
CA ALA A 413 -24.53 46.22 -17.36
C ALA A 413 -25.46 47.35 -17.87
N PHE A 414 -25.88 47.25 -19.13
CA PHE A 414 -26.83 48.22 -19.71
C PHE A 414 -28.18 48.19 -18.99
N ARG A 415 -28.72 47.03 -18.66
CA ARG A 415 -29.98 46.89 -17.94
C ARG A 415 -29.91 47.55 -16.55
N LEU A 416 -28.85 47.30 -15.78
CA LEU A 416 -28.67 47.90 -14.46
C LEU A 416 -28.56 49.43 -14.49
N LEU A 417 -27.78 49.95 -15.45
CA LEU A 417 -27.68 51.41 -15.64
C LEU A 417 -29.04 52.03 -16.03
N LYS A 418 -29.80 51.37 -16.87
CA LYS A 418 -31.15 51.82 -17.25
C LYS A 418 -32.11 51.81 -16.05
N GLU A 419 -32.11 50.71 -15.27
CA GLU A 419 -32.92 50.62 -14.04
C GLU A 419 -32.55 51.73 -13.03
N LEU A 420 -31.25 52.03 -12.86
CA LEU A 420 -30.78 53.10 -11.98
C LEU A 420 -31.18 54.50 -12.46
N CYS A 421 -31.26 54.70 -13.78
CA CYS A 421 -31.83 55.95 -14.34
C CYS A 421 -33.36 56.05 -14.17
N GLU A 422 -34.09 54.93 -14.30
CA GLU A 422 -35.54 54.86 -14.11
C GLU A 422 -35.96 55.15 -12.66
N VAL A 423 -35.10 54.81 -11.68
CA VAL A 423 -35.33 55.12 -10.26
C VAL A 423 -34.66 56.42 -9.80
N ASP A 424 -34.29 57.26 -10.73
CA ASP A 424 -33.74 58.61 -10.47
C ASP A 424 -32.44 58.66 -9.63
N LYS A 425 -31.65 57.57 -9.69
CA LYS A 425 -30.34 57.50 -9.00
C LYS A 425 -29.20 57.95 -9.91
N LEU A 426 -29.32 57.73 -11.21
CA LEU A 426 -28.35 58.17 -12.22
C LEU A 426 -29.04 58.98 -13.33
N GLU A 427 -28.25 59.92 -13.91
CA GLU A 427 -28.63 60.66 -15.12
C GLU A 427 -27.71 60.32 -16.27
N GLN A 428 -28.26 59.91 -17.41
CA GLN A 428 -27.47 59.60 -18.60
C GLN A 428 -27.17 60.87 -19.39
N LYS A 429 -25.90 61.11 -19.72
CA LYS A 429 -25.45 62.12 -20.68
C LYS A 429 -24.77 61.47 -21.88
N GLY A 430 -25.09 61.87 -23.08
CA GLY A 430 -24.61 61.30 -24.31
C GLY A 430 -25.50 60.18 -24.87
N SER A 431 -25.14 59.62 -26.01
CA SER A 431 -25.90 58.57 -26.68
C SER A 431 -24.99 57.45 -27.21
N GLY A 432 -25.52 56.22 -27.28
CA GLY A 432 -24.82 55.05 -27.80
C GLY A 432 -23.62 54.56 -26.97
N LYS A 433 -22.50 54.26 -27.59
CA LYS A 433 -21.31 53.72 -26.91
C LYS A 433 -20.55 54.71 -26.02
N LEU A 434 -20.84 56.00 -26.19
CA LEU A 434 -20.20 57.12 -25.45
C LEU A 434 -21.08 57.66 -24.32
N SER A 435 -22.13 56.96 -23.94
CA SER A 435 -22.99 57.33 -22.81
C SER A 435 -22.22 57.26 -21.49
N THR A 436 -22.30 58.35 -20.73
CA THR A 436 -21.76 58.46 -19.38
C THR A 436 -22.91 58.72 -18.40
N TYR A 437 -22.87 58.11 -17.24
CA TYR A 437 -23.90 58.19 -16.22
C TYR A 437 -23.38 58.93 -15.00
N PHE A 438 -24.13 59.90 -14.52
CA PHE A 438 -23.79 60.75 -13.39
C PHE A 438 -24.79 60.54 -12.25
N ILE A 439 -24.35 60.75 -11.01
CA ILE A 439 -25.25 60.78 -9.86
C ILE A 439 -26.21 61.95 -10.02
N LYS A 440 -27.48 61.67 -9.78
CA LYS A 440 -28.55 62.70 -9.87
C LYS A 440 -28.77 63.42 -8.56
#